data_71d6aa54194e15083bfe22486662c15a
#
_entry.id   71d6aa54194e15083bfe22486662c15a
#
_cell.length_a   1.000
_cell.length_b   1.000
_cell.length_c   1.000
_cell.angle_alpha   90.00
_cell.angle_beta   90.00
_cell.angle_gamma   90.00
#
_symmetry.space_group_name_H-M   'P 1'
#
loop_
_entity.id
_entity.type
_entity.pdbx_description
1 polymer ?
#
loop_
_entity_poly.entity_id
_entity_poly.type
_entity_poly.pdbx_seq_one_letter_code
_entity_poly.pdbx_strand_id
1 'polypeptide(L)'
;MKSLMSLSRSLFLDLKRMHPDAVGLDRDLHSIEARIKDEGSGYLSVALPAFGKALDQSLASGKMANIPGFSRNGQIPKFLSGIARHVFDTKTGRLRDNPSIDAIVSMRQVCYLFKKYLPGDDRAAQLHRQAIRDFETVDSEIRDVDMSRLLRFGHVCSFVMPGLDFIQDFDCRHGPGAVLEGYTPNQKWLEVYHGLLDYDRRLCLVGYDLPSSLLADRYYETDDLQDDPSSSCAKLVTVPKSCSALRTITVEPCLNQFVQQGLNNALRVEIRKCKILSQCLTLDSQVPNQVLALEGSLSGDW
;
A
#
# COMPACT_ATOMS: atom_id res chain seq x y z
N MET A 1 19.68 3.01 -15.76
CA MET A 1 19.88 1.67 -16.37
C MET A 1 20.95 0.81 -15.69
N LYS A 2 22.17 1.32 -15.41
CA LYS A 2 23.23 0.51 -14.76
C LYS A 2 22.78 -0.13 -13.43
N SER A 3 22.06 0.59 -12.57
CA SER A 3 21.54 0.09 -11.29
C SER A 3 20.48 -1.02 -11.43
N LEU A 4 19.61 -0.94 -12.45
CA LEU A 4 18.60 -1.97 -12.72
C LEU A 4 19.26 -3.28 -13.18
N MET A 5 20.28 -3.19 -14.03
CA MET A 5 21.05 -4.37 -14.45
C MET A 5 21.82 -5.00 -13.29
N SER A 6 22.43 -4.18 -12.42
CA SER A 6 23.11 -4.68 -11.22
C SER A 6 22.14 -5.44 -10.29
N LEU A 7 20.96 -4.88 -10.06
CA LEU A 7 19.94 -5.54 -9.23
C LEU A 7 19.42 -6.84 -9.87
N SER A 8 19.23 -6.86 -11.21
CA SER A 8 18.84 -8.08 -11.92
C SER A 8 19.92 -9.16 -11.78
N ARG A 9 21.21 -8.81 -11.88
CA ARG A 9 22.32 -9.75 -11.68
C ARG A 9 22.34 -10.32 -10.27
N SER A 10 22.16 -9.48 -9.25
CA SER A 10 22.10 -9.92 -7.85
C SER A 10 20.94 -10.89 -7.63
N LEU A 11 19.76 -10.58 -8.18
CA LEU A 11 18.60 -11.47 -8.13
C LEU A 11 18.91 -12.84 -8.73
N PHE A 12 19.54 -12.88 -9.92
CA PHE A 12 19.88 -14.15 -10.58
C PHE A 12 20.98 -14.93 -9.87
N LEU A 13 21.87 -14.27 -9.15
CA LEU A 13 22.83 -14.95 -8.26
C LEU A 13 22.08 -15.64 -7.09
N ASP A 14 21.09 -15.00 -6.50
CA ASP A 14 20.28 -15.60 -5.45
C ASP A 14 19.45 -16.78 -5.99
N LEU A 15 18.86 -16.65 -7.19
CA LEU A 15 18.14 -17.74 -7.84
C LEU A 15 19.03 -18.97 -8.08
N LYS A 16 20.28 -18.79 -8.49
CA LYS A 16 21.23 -19.90 -8.66
C LYS A 16 21.56 -20.60 -7.35
N ARG A 17 21.62 -19.85 -6.24
CA ARG A 17 21.83 -20.43 -4.92
C ARG A 17 20.61 -21.22 -4.42
N MET A 18 19.41 -20.68 -4.67
CA MET A 18 18.16 -21.32 -4.28
C MET A 18 17.79 -22.53 -5.16
N HIS A 19 18.18 -22.50 -6.45
CA HIS A 19 17.87 -23.53 -7.43
C HIS A 19 19.15 -23.99 -8.17
N PRO A 20 20.06 -24.71 -7.52
CA PRO A 20 21.34 -25.09 -8.10
C PRO A 20 21.21 -26.03 -9.32
N ASP A 21 20.09 -26.74 -9.42
CA ASP A 21 19.75 -27.63 -10.53
C ASP A 21 18.98 -26.93 -11.68
N ALA A 22 18.67 -25.65 -11.55
CA ALA A 22 17.96 -24.90 -12.57
C ALA A 22 18.88 -24.54 -13.73
N VAL A 23 18.68 -25.18 -14.86
CA VAL A 23 19.45 -24.94 -16.09
C VAL A 23 18.92 -23.71 -16.82
N GLY A 24 19.85 -22.89 -17.36
CA GLY A 24 19.51 -21.79 -18.27
C GLY A 24 19.31 -20.43 -17.60
N LEU A 25 19.56 -20.28 -16.30
CA LEU A 25 19.44 -18.99 -15.62
C LEU A 25 20.39 -17.91 -16.19
N ASP A 26 21.60 -18.28 -16.65
CA ASP A 26 22.50 -17.33 -17.31
C ASP A 26 21.92 -16.81 -18.63
N ARG A 27 21.36 -17.72 -19.45
CA ARG A 27 20.65 -17.35 -20.68
C ARG A 27 19.50 -16.40 -20.38
N ASP A 28 18.73 -16.67 -19.32
CA ASP A 28 17.58 -15.87 -18.96
C ASP A 28 18.00 -14.47 -18.48
N LEU A 29 19.09 -14.36 -17.72
CA LEU A 29 19.70 -13.08 -17.36
C LEU A 29 20.17 -12.29 -18.59
N HIS A 30 20.90 -12.94 -19.51
CA HIS A 30 21.32 -12.32 -20.77
C HIS A 30 20.12 -11.84 -21.61
N SER A 31 19.02 -12.62 -21.61
CA SER A 31 17.78 -12.23 -22.29
C SER A 31 17.19 -10.96 -21.67
N ILE A 32 17.16 -10.84 -20.34
CA ILE A 32 16.72 -9.62 -19.66
C ILE A 32 17.61 -8.44 -20.05
N GLU A 33 18.92 -8.61 -19.99
CA GLU A 33 19.89 -7.55 -20.32
C GLU A 33 19.77 -7.08 -21.79
N ALA A 34 19.57 -8.00 -22.72
CA ALA A 34 19.35 -7.68 -24.13
C ALA A 34 18.05 -6.91 -24.31
N ARG A 35 16.94 -7.41 -23.75
CA ARG A 35 15.62 -6.77 -23.88
C ARG A 35 15.54 -5.41 -23.19
N ILE A 36 16.28 -5.20 -22.09
CA ILE A 36 16.42 -3.85 -21.49
C ILE A 36 17.13 -2.88 -22.45
N LYS A 37 18.12 -3.34 -23.21
CA LYS A 37 18.82 -2.49 -24.18
C LYS A 37 17.93 -2.13 -25.36
N ASP A 38 17.13 -3.08 -25.83
CA ASP A 38 16.29 -2.92 -27.03
C ASP A 38 14.94 -2.24 -26.72
N GLU A 39 14.26 -2.66 -25.65
CA GLU A 39 12.92 -2.22 -25.27
C GLU A 39 12.91 -1.19 -24.13
N GLY A 40 14.07 -0.92 -23.54
CA GLY A 40 14.19 -0.05 -22.38
C GLY A 40 13.69 -0.67 -21.09
N SER A 41 13.46 0.17 -20.07
CA SER A 41 12.97 -0.27 -18.75
C SER A 41 11.53 -0.79 -18.79
N GLY A 42 10.78 -0.54 -19.88
CA GLY A 42 9.42 -1.07 -20.08
C GLY A 42 9.37 -2.60 -20.04
N TYR A 43 10.42 -3.28 -20.48
CA TYR A 43 10.50 -4.72 -20.36
C TYR A 43 10.39 -5.20 -18.90
N LEU A 44 11.10 -4.55 -17.98
CA LEU A 44 11.08 -4.90 -16.55
C LEU A 44 9.76 -4.53 -15.86
N SER A 45 9.19 -3.39 -16.21
CA SER A 45 8.05 -2.82 -15.49
C SER A 45 6.68 -3.16 -16.11
N VAL A 46 6.64 -3.63 -17.36
CA VAL A 46 5.41 -4.00 -18.08
C VAL A 46 5.45 -5.47 -18.50
N ALA A 47 6.46 -5.90 -19.28
CA ALA A 47 6.47 -7.25 -19.85
C ALA A 47 6.66 -8.35 -18.79
N LEU A 48 7.58 -8.16 -17.83
CA LEU A 48 7.77 -9.12 -16.73
C LEU A 48 6.54 -9.19 -15.80
N PRO A 49 5.91 -8.10 -15.36
CA PRO A 49 4.65 -8.18 -14.63
C PRO A 49 3.50 -8.83 -15.40
N ALA A 50 3.42 -8.65 -16.73
CA ALA A 50 2.45 -9.35 -17.56
C ALA A 50 2.70 -10.87 -17.57
N PHE A 51 3.99 -11.28 -17.65
CA PHE A 51 4.38 -12.68 -17.47
C PHE A 51 3.94 -13.20 -16.10
N GLY A 52 4.20 -12.46 -15.03
CA GLY A 52 3.80 -12.83 -13.66
C GLY A 52 2.28 -13.02 -13.54
N LYS A 53 1.48 -12.13 -14.13
CA LYS A 53 0.02 -12.26 -14.14
C LYS A 53 -0.43 -13.52 -14.89
N ALA A 54 0.17 -13.82 -16.03
CA ALA A 54 -0.13 -15.05 -16.77
C ALA A 54 0.31 -16.30 -16.02
N LEU A 55 1.43 -16.25 -15.27
CA LEU A 55 1.85 -17.31 -14.37
C LEU A 55 0.81 -17.53 -13.26
N ASP A 56 0.33 -16.48 -12.60
CA ASP A 56 -0.69 -16.58 -11.56
C ASP A 56 -2.00 -17.18 -12.09
N GLN A 57 -2.43 -16.78 -13.29
CA GLN A 57 -3.58 -17.38 -13.97
C GLN A 57 -3.34 -18.86 -14.33
N SER A 58 -2.11 -19.22 -14.72
CA SER A 58 -1.74 -20.60 -15.03
C SER A 58 -1.77 -21.50 -13.80
N LEU A 59 -1.36 -20.97 -12.64
CA LEU A 59 -1.45 -21.67 -11.37
C LEU A 59 -2.91 -21.90 -10.98
N ALA A 60 -3.76 -20.90 -11.12
CA ALA A 60 -5.18 -20.99 -10.81
C ALA A 60 -5.93 -21.98 -11.74
N SER A 61 -5.59 -22.01 -13.03
CA SER A 61 -6.23 -22.89 -14.01
C SER A 61 -5.63 -24.30 -14.08
N GLY A 62 -4.53 -24.54 -13.36
CA GLY A 62 -3.81 -25.82 -13.40
C GLY A 62 -3.08 -26.10 -14.72
N LYS A 63 -2.97 -25.11 -15.62
CA LYS A 63 -2.32 -25.28 -16.94
C LYS A 63 -1.61 -24.01 -17.38
N MET A 64 -0.38 -24.14 -17.88
CA MET A 64 0.43 -23.02 -18.37
C MET A 64 -0.22 -22.36 -19.58
N ALA A 65 -0.59 -21.09 -19.41
CA ALA A 65 -1.11 -20.25 -20.47
C ALA A 65 -0.05 -19.86 -21.51
N ASN A 66 -0.47 -19.41 -22.66
CA ASN A 66 0.43 -18.77 -23.62
C ASN A 66 0.73 -17.34 -23.15
N ILE A 67 2.02 -16.99 -23.11
CA ILE A 67 2.46 -15.67 -22.66
C ILE A 67 2.98 -14.89 -23.86
N PRO A 68 2.27 -13.86 -24.32
CA PRO A 68 2.71 -13.06 -25.46
C PRO A 68 4.10 -12.45 -25.23
N GLY A 69 4.94 -12.47 -26.25
CA GLY A 69 6.31 -11.95 -26.19
C GLY A 69 7.34 -12.88 -25.54
N PHE A 70 6.94 -14.10 -25.15
CA PHE A 70 7.85 -15.12 -24.61
C PHE A 70 7.77 -16.40 -25.41
N SER A 71 8.92 -16.87 -25.94
CA SER A 71 9.01 -18.13 -26.65
C SER A 71 8.80 -19.31 -25.71
N ARG A 72 8.35 -20.43 -26.26
CA ARG A 72 8.13 -21.67 -25.51
C ARG A 72 9.26 -22.68 -25.67
N ASN A 73 9.36 -23.53 -24.66
CA ASN A 73 10.16 -24.74 -24.66
C ASN A 73 9.20 -25.91 -24.27
N GLY A 74 8.70 -26.66 -25.26
CA GLY A 74 7.57 -27.55 -25.06
C GLY A 74 6.29 -26.77 -24.71
N GLN A 75 5.64 -27.15 -23.64
CA GLN A 75 4.40 -26.51 -23.17
C GLN A 75 4.62 -25.44 -22.09
N ILE A 76 5.87 -25.13 -21.71
CA ILE A 76 6.23 -24.09 -20.76
C ILE A 76 7.01 -22.96 -21.45
N PRO A 77 7.07 -21.74 -20.87
CA PRO A 77 7.92 -20.68 -21.40
C PRO A 77 9.40 -21.06 -21.40
N LYS A 78 10.16 -20.63 -22.41
CA LYS A 78 11.62 -20.81 -22.45
C LYS A 78 12.30 -19.97 -21.35
N PHE A 79 11.79 -18.77 -21.11
CA PHE A 79 12.24 -17.90 -20.02
C PHE A 79 11.87 -18.53 -18.67
N LEU A 80 12.84 -18.64 -17.77
CA LEU A 80 12.74 -19.31 -16.48
C LEU A 80 12.34 -20.82 -16.58
N SER A 81 12.54 -21.47 -17.73
CA SER A 81 12.18 -22.89 -17.91
C SER A 81 12.86 -23.82 -16.91
N GLY A 82 14.11 -23.50 -16.49
CA GLY A 82 14.84 -24.26 -15.48
C GLY A 82 14.16 -24.28 -14.11
N ILE A 83 13.41 -23.22 -13.77
CA ILE A 83 12.61 -23.13 -12.53
C ILE A 83 11.18 -23.62 -12.79
N ALA A 84 10.56 -23.19 -13.90
CA ALA A 84 9.18 -23.53 -14.25
C ALA A 84 8.91 -25.04 -14.34
N ARG A 85 9.91 -25.85 -14.71
CA ARG A 85 9.80 -27.32 -14.75
C ARG A 85 9.50 -27.99 -13.39
N HIS A 86 9.78 -27.29 -12.29
CA HIS A 86 9.45 -27.76 -10.93
C HIS A 86 8.01 -27.42 -10.54
N VAL A 87 7.33 -26.63 -11.34
CA VAL A 87 5.94 -26.19 -11.13
C VAL A 87 5.01 -26.86 -12.15
N PHE A 88 5.39 -26.88 -13.43
CA PHE A 88 4.59 -27.41 -14.51
C PHE A 88 5.32 -28.55 -15.24
N ASP A 89 4.55 -29.53 -15.72
CA ASP A 89 5.06 -30.54 -16.60
C ASP A 89 5.43 -29.95 -17.97
N THR A 90 6.62 -30.22 -18.44
CA THR A 90 7.17 -29.60 -19.67
C THR A 90 6.51 -30.07 -20.95
N LYS A 91 5.92 -31.28 -20.96
CA LYS A 91 5.28 -31.90 -22.14
C LYS A 91 3.81 -31.51 -22.23
N THR A 92 3.10 -31.48 -21.12
CA THR A 92 1.65 -31.24 -21.07
C THR A 92 1.29 -29.79 -20.66
N GLY A 93 2.19 -29.07 -20.01
CA GLY A 93 1.94 -27.77 -19.43
C GLY A 93 1.01 -27.82 -18.21
N ARG A 94 0.66 -28.97 -17.71
CA ARG A 94 -0.19 -29.11 -16.52
C ARG A 94 0.61 -28.81 -15.25
N LEU A 95 -0.07 -28.27 -14.26
CA LEU A 95 0.47 -28.10 -12.91
C LEU A 95 0.82 -29.49 -12.36
N ARG A 96 1.99 -29.61 -11.72
CA ARG A 96 2.40 -30.86 -11.06
C ARG A 96 1.55 -31.13 -9.83
N ASP A 97 1.41 -32.35 -9.41
CA ASP A 97 0.69 -32.74 -8.19
C ASP A 97 1.35 -32.12 -6.93
N ASN A 98 2.68 -32.03 -6.94
CA ASN A 98 3.47 -31.39 -5.88
C ASN A 98 4.36 -30.30 -6.49
N PRO A 99 3.82 -29.12 -6.80
CA PRO A 99 4.59 -28.02 -7.35
C PRO A 99 5.51 -27.41 -6.29
N SER A 100 6.75 -27.10 -6.69
CA SER A 100 7.69 -26.43 -5.77
C SER A 100 7.22 -25.01 -5.46
N ILE A 101 6.93 -24.74 -4.18
CA ILE A 101 6.54 -23.40 -3.70
C ILE A 101 7.70 -22.42 -3.89
N ASP A 102 8.93 -22.83 -3.59
CA ASP A 102 10.12 -21.99 -3.76
C ASP A 102 10.33 -21.58 -5.23
N ALA A 103 10.03 -22.49 -6.16
CA ALA A 103 10.07 -22.18 -7.59
C ALA A 103 9.00 -21.15 -7.96
N ILE A 104 7.79 -21.27 -7.44
CA ILE A 104 6.71 -20.31 -7.66
C ILE A 104 7.10 -18.92 -7.11
N VAL A 105 7.56 -18.85 -5.87
CA VAL A 105 8.02 -17.62 -5.21
C VAL A 105 9.12 -16.95 -6.02
N SER A 106 10.13 -17.72 -6.43
CA SER A 106 11.27 -17.24 -7.22
C SER A 106 10.85 -16.68 -8.58
N MET A 107 9.97 -17.37 -9.31
CA MET A 107 9.43 -16.87 -10.58
C MET A 107 8.63 -15.57 -10.37
N ARG A 108 7.79 -15.49 -9.34
CA ARG A 108 7.03 -14.29 -9.01
C ARG A 108 7.95 -13.13 -8.64
N GLN A 109 9.02 -13.39 -7.90
CA GLN A 109 10.01 -12.37 -7.54
C GLN A 109 10.67 -11.76 -8.79
N VAL A 110 11.10 -12.57 -9.75
CA VAL A 110 11.63 -12.07 -11.04
C VAL A 110 10.61 -11.21 -11.76
N CYS A 111 9.36 -11.65 -11.80
CA CYS A 111 8.30 -10.99 -12.54
C CYS A 111 7.87 -9.65 -11.93
N TYR A 112 7.88 -9.55 -10.60
CA TYR A 112 7.27 -8.41 -9.92
C TYR A 112 8.24 -7.45 -9.24
N LEU A 113 9.54 -7.77 -9.17
CA LEU A 113 10.55 -6.92 -8.53
C LEU A 113 10.49 -5.47 -9.01
N PHE A 114 10.37 -5.28 -10.31
CA PHE A 114 10.38 -3.95 -10.94
C PHE A 114 8.99 -3.38 -11.25
N LYS A 115 7.91 -4.01 -10.76
CA LYS A 115 6.52 -3.60 -11.06
C LYS A 115 6.22 -2.14 -10.74
N LYS A 116 6.88 -1.57 -9.73
CA LYS A 116 6.69 -0.18 -9.28
C LYS A 116 7.74 0.78 -9.83
N TYR A 117 8.64 0.31 -10.68
CA TYR A 117 9.64 1.16 -11.30
C TYR A 117 8.98 2.10 -12.33
N LEU A 118 9.16 3.41 -12.15
CA LEU A 118 8.69 4.44 -13.07
C LEU A 118 9.81 4.79 -14.06
N PRO A 119 9.62 4.57 -15.37
CA PRO A 119 10.60 4.96 -16.37
C PRO A 119 10.48 6.45 -16.68
N GLY A 120 11.60 7.18 -16.59
CA GLY A 120 11.76 8.53 -17.13
C GLY A 120 10.96 9.64 -16.44
N ASP A 121 11.53 10.84 -16.40
CA ASP A 121 10.95 11.99 -15.71
C ASP A 121 9.68 12.51 -16.36
N ASP A 122 9.61 12.51 -17.71
CA ASP A 122 8.43 13.02 -18.44
C ASP A 122 7.19 12.16 -18.20
N ARG A 123 7.35 10.84 -18.21
CA ARG A 123 6.25 9.93 -17.93
C ARG A 123 5.79 10.00 -16.46
N ALA A 124 6.73 10.10 -15.54
CA ALA A 124 6.42 10.29 -14.12
C ALA A 124 5.62 11.58 -13.90
N ALA A 125 6.02 12.68 -14.54
CA ALA A 125 5.31 13.96 -14.48
C ALA A 125 3.89 13.87 -15.10
N GLN A 126 3.71 13.14 -16.18
CA GLN A 126 2.39 12.92 -16.79
C GLN A 126 1.47 12.12 -15.87
N LEU A 127 1.98 11.02 -15.28
CA LEU A 127 1.23 10.20 -14.34
C LEU A 127 0.89 10.97 -13.05
N HIS A 128 1.79 11.82 -12.58
CA HIS A 128 1.52 12.72 -11.46
C HIS A 128 0.33 13.64 -11.75
N ARG A 129 0.36 14.36 -12.88
CA ARG A 129 -0.75 15.23 -13.29
C ARG A 129 -2.07 14.48 -13.46
N GLN A 130 -2.03 13.24 -13.96
CA GLN A 130 -3.22 12.41 -14.08
C GLN A 130 -3.77 12.04 -12.69
N ALA A 131 -2.92 11.58 -11.78
CA ALA A 131 -3.34 11.20 -10.43
C ALA A 131 -3.96 12.36 -9.63
N ILE A 132 -3.46 13.59 -9.84
CA ILE A 132 -4.07 14.80 -9.24
C ILE A 132 -5.44 15.07 -9.83
N ARG A 133 -5.59 15.05 -11.19
CA ARG A 133 -6.90 15.22 -11.81
C ARG A 133 -7.92 14.17 -11.37
N ASP A 134 -7.50 12.91 -11.28
CA ASP A 134 -8.37 11.84 -10.82
C ASP A 134 -8.83 12.08 -9.37
N PHE A 135 -7.94 12.58 -8.51
CA PHE A 135 -8.26 12.96 -7.14
C PHE A 135 -9.28 14.12 -7.10
N GLU A 136 -9.05 15.19 -7.87
CA GLU A 136 -9.97 16.33 -7.95
C GLU A 136 -11.35 15.92 -8.48
N THR A 137 -11.39 15.01 -9.46
CA THR A 137 -12.65 14.46 -9.99
C THR A 137 -13.44 13.73 -8.91
N VAL A 138 -12.79 12.80 -8.19
CA VAL A 138 -13.42 12.06 -7.09
C VAL A 138 -13.89 13.00 -5.98
N ASP A 139 -13.09 14.00 -5.61
CA ASP A 139 -13.45 14.99 -4.59
C ASP A 139 -14.68 15.79 -5.01
N SER A 140 -14.78 16.19 -6.28
CA SER A 140 -15.96 16.89 -6.79
C SER A 140 -17.23 16.02 -6.79
N GLU A 141 -17.10 14.74 -7.16
CA GLU A 141 -18.21 13.78 -7.13
C GLU A 141 -18.75 13.53 -5.71
N ILE A 142 -17.85 13.50 -4.71
CA ILE A 142 -18.23 13.28 -3.30
C ILE A 142 -19.06 14.46 -2.76
N ARG A 143 -18.89 15.68 -3.27
CA ARG A 143 -19.68 16.85 -2.82
C ARG A 143 -21.17 16.70 -3.06
N ASP A 144 -21.57 15.87 -4.00
CA ASP A 144 -22.95 15.59 -4.35
C ASP A 144 -23.58 14.44 -3.54
N VAL A 145 -22.91 13.97 -2.48
CA VAL A 145 -23.43 12.89 -1.64
C VAL A 145 -24.70 13.35 -0.90
N ASP A 146 -25.75 12.56 -1.01
CA ASP A 146 -27.02 12.80 -0.35
C ASP A 146 -26.85 12.84 1.18
N MET A 147 -27.04 14.02 1.75
CA MET A 147 -26.95 14.26 3.19
C MET A 147 -27.88 13.34 4.01
N SER A 148 -29.02 12.91 3.46
CA SER A 148 -29.92 11.99 4.14
C SER A 148 -29.29 10.62 4.39
N ARG A 149 -28.40 10.18 3.51
CA ARG A 149 -27.61 8.93 3.67
C ARG A 149 -26.55 9.08 4.73
N LEU A 150 -25.86 10.22 4.75
CA LEU A 150 -24.84 10.52 5.75
C LEU A 150 -25.45 10.61 7.16
N LEU A 151 -26.60 11.27 7.29
CA LEU A 151 -27.31 11.36 8.57
C LEU A 151 -27.77 9.99 9.07
N ARG A 152 -28.30 9.12 8.19
CA ARG A 152 -28.64 7.73 8.54
C ARG A 152 -27.43 6.93 8.96
N PHE A 153 -26.31 7.07 8.26
CA PHE A 153 -25.05 6.43 8.65
C PHE A 153 -24.56 6.92 10.00
N GLY A 154 -24.55 8.25 10.23
CA GLY A 154 -24.21 8.86 11.51
C GLY A 154 -25.11 8.34 12.66
N HIS A 155 -26.41 8.22 12.41
CA HIS A 155 -27.33 7.64 13.40
C HIS A 155 -27.00 6.18 13.74
N VAL A 156 -26.67 5.36 12.75
CA VAL A 156 -26.20 3.98 13.00
C VAL A 156 -24.89 3.97 13.78
N CYS A 157 -23.93 4.84 13.44
CA CYS A 157 -22.66 4.95 14.16
C CYS A 157 -22.88 5.35 15.64
N SER A 158 -23.72 6.33 15.92
CA SER A 158 -24.01 6.75 17.29
C SER A 158 -24.69 5.64 18.11
N PHE A 159 -25.49 4.80 17.49
CA PHE A 159 -26.11 3.66 18.15
C PHE A 159 -25.11 2.51 18.42
N VAL A 160 -24.19 2.26 17.47
CA VAL A 160 -23.23 1.16 17.55
C VAL A 160 -22.00 1.53 18.40
N MET A 161 -21.63 2.81 18.44
CA MET A 161 -20.47 3.32 19.17
C MET A 161 -20.84 4.53 20.02
N PRO A 162 -21.76 4.40 20.99
CA PRO A 162 -22.24 5.54 21.78
C PRO A 162 -21.14 6.16 22.65
N GLY A 163 -20.09 5.43 22.95
CA GLY A 163 -18.97 5.92 23.76
C GLY A 163 -18.09 6.97 23.09
N LEU A 164 -18.19 7.15 21.76
CA LEU A 164 -17.42 8.17 21.06
C LEU A 164 -17.76 9.59 21.50
N ASP A 165 -19.02 9.84 21.85
CA ASP A 165 -19.50 11.16 22.31
C ASP A 165 -18.99 11.54 23.71
N PHE A 166 -18.42 10.58 24.43
CA PHE A 166 -17.94 10.75 25.80
C PHE A 166 -16.40 10.63 25.93
N ILE A 167 -15.69 10.61 24.81
CA ILE A 167 -14.23 10.54 24.84
C ILE A 167 -13.70 11.91 25.21
N GLN A 168 -13.20 12.02 26.45
CA GLN A 168 -12.54 13.21 26.95
C GLN A 168 -11.02 13.14 26.78
N ASP A 169 -10.46 11.93 26.71
CA ASP A 169 -9.03 11.69 26.68
C ASP A 169 -8.61 10.89 25.44
N PHE A 170 -7.88 11.52 24.54
CA PHE A 170 -7.26 10.84 23.41
C PHE A 170 -5.82 10.44 23.77
N ASP A 171 -5.50 9.16 23.76
CA ASP A 171 -4.13 8.66 23.85
C ASP A 171 -3.37 9.00 22.55
N CYS A 172 -2.97 10.28 22.43
CA CYS A 172 -2.28 10.81 21.28
C CYS A 172 -0.83 10.38 21.25
N ARG A 173 -0.31 10.03 20.07
CA ARG A 173 1.07 9.63 19.87
C ARG A 173 1.54 9.91 18.45
N HIS A 174 2.86 9.97 18.28
CA HIS A 174 3.44 10.06 16.94
C HIS A 174 3.52 8.69 16.27
N GLY A 175 3.11 8.65 15.00
CA GLY A 175 3.40 7.54 14.11
C GLY A 175 4.84 7.63 13.54
N PRO A 176 5.35 6.54 12.92
CA PRO A 176 6.66 6.52 12.26
C PRO A 176 6.67 7.27 10.93
N GLY A 177 5.49 7.65 10.39
CA GLY A 177 5.34 8.26 9.08
C GLY A 177 6.00 9.65 8.98
N ALA A 178 6.29 10.09 7.75
CA ALA A 178 6.74 11.45 7.48
C ALA A 178 5.63 12.46 7.83
N VAL A 179 6.02 13.64 8.26
CA VAL A 179 5.15 14.78 8.49
C VAL A 179 5.52 15.92 7.55
N LEU A 180 4.61 16.87 7.35
CA LEU A 180 4.74 17.95 6.39
C LEU A 180 6.02 18.76 6.62
N GLU A 181 6.35 19.02 7.87
CA GLU A 181 7.51 19.82 8.31
C GLU A 181 8.84 19.05 8.13
N GLY A 182 8.80 17.76 7.81
CA GLY A 182 9.99 16.93 7.60
C GLY A 182 10.73 16.56 8.89
N TYR A 183 10.08 16.66 10.03
CA TYR A 183 10.68 16.37 11.34
C TYR A 183 11.12 14.94 11.51
N THR A 184 12.27 14.75 12.13
CA THR A 184 12.69 13.48 12.69
C THR A 184 11.80 13.06 13.89
N PRO A 185 11.79 11.79 14.30
CA PRO A 185 10.99 11.36 15.44
C PRO A 185 11.15 12.20 16.70
N ASN A 186 12.38 12.63 17.03
CA ASN A 186 12.63 13.48 18.20
C ASN A 186 12.11 14.91 18.04
N GLN A 187 12.20 15.47 16.84
CA GLN A 187 11.70 16.83 16.56
C GLN A 187 10.18 16.90 16.62
N LYS A 188 9.46 15.82 16.29
CA LYS A 188 8.00 15.78 16.40
C LYS A 188 7.50 16.05 17.81
N TRP A 189 8.22 15.56 18.83
CA TRP A 189 7.85 15.78 20.24
C TRP A 189 8.05 17.23 20.67
N LEU A 190 9.06 17.90 20.13
CA LEU A 190 9.26 19.34 20.39
C LEU A 190 8.13 20.19 19.79
N GLU A 191 7.70 19.87 18.59
CA GLU A 191 6.60 20.57 17.91
C GLU A 191 5.28 20.41 18.66
N VAL A 192 4.97 19.22 19.14
CA VAL A 192 3.78 19.00 19.96
C VAL A 192 3.78 19.88 21.19
N TYR A 193 4.90 20.01 21.86
CA TYR A 193 4.99 20.84 23.05
C TYR A 193 4.68 22.33 22.77
N HIS A 194 5.06 22.84 21.61
CA HIS A 194 4.83 24.24 21.23
C HIS A 194 3.46 24.48 20.57
N GLY A 195 2.96 23.51 19.81
CA GLY A 195 1.77 23.69 18.98
C GLY A 195 0.45 23.14 19.55
N LEU A 196 0.50 22.42 20.68
CA LEU A 196 -0.67 21.73 21.23
C LEU A 196 -1.78 22.70 21.66
N LEU A 197 -1.43 23.87 22.14
CA LEU A 197 -2.39 24.91 22.57
C LEU A 197 -3.28 25.40 21.41
N ASP A 198 -2.67 25.68 20.26
CA ASP A 198 -3.40 26.13 19.08
C ASP A 198 -4.32 25.03 18.53
N TYR A 199 -3.85 23.81 18.59
CA TYR A 199 -4.62 22.64 18.13
C TYR A 199 -5.82 22.34 19.02
N ASP A 200 -5.66 22.46 20.33
CA ASP A 200 -6.71 22.26 21.32
C ASP A 200 -7.84 23.28 21.14
N ARG A 201 -7.51 24.55 20.94
CA ARG A 201 -8.51 25.58 20.58
C ARG A 201 -9.37 25.23 19.38
N ARG A 202 -8.77 24.72 18.32
CA ARG A 202 -9.49 24.34 17.09
C ARG A 202 -10.40 23.14 17.31
N LEU A 203 -9.97 22.18 18.11
CA LEU A 203 -10.78 21.02 18.48
C LEU A 203 -11.93 21.39 19.40
N CYS A 204 -11.74 22.27 20.36
CA CYS A 204 -12.80 22.80 21.21
C CYS A 204 -13.93 23.45 20.40
N LEU A 205 -13.61 24.16 19.31
CA LEU A 205 -14.60 24.78 18.42
C LEU A 205 -15.51 23.77 17.72
N VAL A 206 -15.08 22.52 17.57
CA VAL A 206 -15.88 21.42 16.99
C VAL A 206 -16.40 20.44 18.05
N GLY A 207 -16.27 20.77 19.33
CA GLY A 207 -16.81 19.98 20.45
C GLY A 207 -15.92 18.84 20.94
N TYR A 208 -14.63 18.89 20.65
CA TYR A 208 -13.64 17.92 21.15
C TYR A 208 -12.58 18.63 21.97
N ASP A 209 -12.47 18.26 23.24
CA ASP A 209 -11.40 18.73 24.11
C ASP A 209 -10.22 17.76 24.07
N LEU A 210 -9.01 18.29 23.89
CA LEU A 210 -7.80 17.51 24.15
C LEU A 210 -7.57 17.46 25.67
N PRO A 211 -7.32 16.27 26.23
CA PRO A 211 -7.07 16.22 27.66
C PRO A 211 -5.73 16.83 27.99
N SER A 212 -5.70 17.84 28.76
CA SER A 212 -4.46 18.17 29.42
C SER A 212 -4.62 19.07 30.61
N SER A 213 -4.35 18.51 31.76
CA SER A 213 -4.00 19.25 32.96
C SER A 213 -2.76 20.13 32.78
N LEU A 214 -1.94 19.87 31.74
CA LEU A 214 -0.76 20.68 31.39
C LEU A 214 -1.09 21.92 30.55
N LEU A 215 -2.25 21.96 29.90
CA LEU A 215 -2.66 23.04 29.03
C LEU A 215 -3.63 24.01 29.72
N ALA A 216 -4.35 23.56 30.74
CA ALA A 216 -5.34 24.35 31.43
C ALA A 216 -4.77 25.69 31.99
N ASP A 217 -3.54 25.65 32.50
CA ASP A 217 -2.89 26.83 33.06
C ASP A 217 -2.45 27.86 32.01
N ARG A 218 -2.33 27.48 30.74
CA ARG A 218 -1.91 28.36 29.63
C ARG A 218 -3.05 28.96 28.82
N TYR A 219 -4.25 28.45 28.95
CA TYR A 219 -5.44 28.88 28.19
C TYR A 219 -5.80 30.36 28.42
N TYR A 220 -5.36 30.93 29.52
CA TYR A 220 -5.71 32.29 29.94
C TYR A 220 -4.70 33.36 29.54
N GLU A 221 -3.55 32.99 28.96
CA GLU A 221 -2.45 33.95 28.72
C GLU A 221 -2.23 34.39 27.27
N THR A 222 -2.97 33.87 26.30
CA THR A 222 -2.68 34.18 24.88
C THR A 222 -3.92 34.58 24.09
N ASP A 223 -4.19 35.88 24.06
CA ASP A 223 -5.24 36.50 23.20
C ASP A 223 -4.81 36.72 21.73
N ASP A 224 -3.56 36.45 21.36
CA ASP A 224 -2.95 36.87 20.09
C ASP A 224 -2.53 35.68 19.16
N LEU A 225 -3.26 34.58 19.09
CA LEU A 225 -2.97 33.57 18.09
C LEU A 225 -3.66 33.93 16.78
N GLN A 226 -2.88 34.39 15.79
CA GLN A 226 -3.35 34.54 14.41
C GLN A 226 -3.63 33.17 13.82
N ASP A 227 -4.88 32.96 13.39
CA ASP A 227 -5.27 31.80 12.60
C ASP A 227 -4.52 31.83 11.26
N ASP A 228 -3.47 31.02 11.11
CA ASP A 228 -2.88 30.73 9.83
C ASP A 228 -3.52 29.43 9.25
N PRO A 229 -4.46 29.56 8.31
CA PRO A 229 -5.11 28.41 7.70
C PRO A 229 -4.12 27.47 6.98
N SER A 230 -2.95 27.98 6.61
CA SER A 230 -1.93 27.19 5.88
C SER A 230 -1.25 26.15 6.77
N SER A 231 -1.19 26.41 8.10
CA SER A 231 -0.55 25.52 9.07
C SER A 231 -1.30 24.20 9.29
N SER A 232 -2.58 24.12 8.86
CA SER A 232 -3.43 22.94 9.02
C SER A 232 -3.63 22.13 7.72
N CYS A 233 -3.04 22.56 6.61
CA CYS A 233 -3.21 21.91 5.32
C CYS A 233 -2.23 20.74 5.15
N ALA A 234 -2.74 19.56 4.81
CA ALA A 234 -1.92 18.42 4.42
C ALA A 234 -1.36 18.59 2.99
N LYS A 235 -0.18 18.07 2.74
CA LYS A 235 0.43 18.05 1.40
C LYS A 235 0.01 16.81 0.63
N LEU A 236 -0.66 17.01 -0.50
CA LEU A 236 -0.96 15.92 -1.42
C LEU A 236 0.30 15.53 -2.21
N VAL A 237 0.69 14.27 -2.14
CA VAL A 237 1.83 13.71 -2.86
C VAL A 237 1.41 12.45 -3.61
N THR A 238 2.18 12.08 -4.63
CA THR A 238 1.93 10.84 -5.37
C THR A 238 3.04 9.85 -5.16
N VAL A 239 2.69 8.58 -5.01
CA VAL A 239 3.63 7.46 -4.85
C VAL A 239 3.35 6.38 -5.90
N PRO A 240 4.36 5.66 -6.37
CA PRO A 240 4.19 4.62 -7.36
C PRO A 240 3.27 3.48 -6.87
N LYS A 241 2.18 3.22 -7.62
CA LYS A 241 1.35 2.03 -7.48
C LYS A 241 1.78 0.95 -8.48
N SER A 242 2.06 1.37 -9.71
CA SER A 242 2.58 0.55 -10.81
C SER A 242 3.36 1.44 -11.78
N CYS A 243 3.94 0.88 -12.82
CA CYS A 243 4.59 1.63 -13.89
C CYS A 243 3.62 2.53 -14.71
N SER A 244 2.33 2.32 -14.58
CA SER A 244 1.28 3.03 -15.33
C SER A 244 0.33 3.83 -14.44
N ALA A 245 0.47 3.78 -13.11
CA ALA A 245 -0.40 4.49 -12.20
C ALA A 245 0.33 4.93 -10.93
N LEU A 246 0.03 6.13 -10.47
CA LEU A 246 0.40 6.63 -9.15
C LEU A 246 -0.80 6.55 -8.20
N ARG A 247 -0.51 6.51 -6.92
CA ARG A 247 -1.49 6.66 -5.84
C ARG A 247 -1.27 8.01 -5.18
N THR A 248 -2.33 8.74 -4.94
CA THR A 248 -2.30 9.92 -4.07
C THR A 248 -2.28 9.50 -2.61
N ILE A 249 -1.47 10.17 -1.82
CA ILE A 249 -1.45 10.11 -0.37
C ILE A 249 -1.29 11.52 0.18
N THR A 250 -1.73 11.74 1.41
CA THR A 250 -1.47 12.98 2.14
C THR A 250 -0.30 12.83 3.09
N VAL A 251 0.50 13.88 3.20
CA VAL A 251 1.51 14.04 4.24
C VAL A 251 0.95 15.08 5.20
N GLU A 252 0.55 14.62 6.36
CA GLU A 252 -0.12 15.44 7.38
C GLU A 252 0.86 16.33 8.13
N PRO A 253 0.42 17.50 8.60
CA PRO A 253 1.13 18.26 9.62
C PRO A 253 1.39 17.41 10.87
N CYS A 254 2.46 17.71 11.59
CA CYS A 254 2.91 16.94 12.75
C CYS A 254 1.80 16.80 13.80
N LEU A 255 1.11 17.88 14.12
CA LEU A 255 0.02 17.91 15.10
C LEU A 255 -1.21 17.14 14.62
N ASN A 256 -1.59 17.30 13.34
CA ASN A 256 -2.69 16.52 12.76
C ASN A 256 -2.42 15.02 12.89
N GLN A 257 -1.19 14.57 12.54
CA GLN A 257 -0.81 13.18 12.69
C GLN A 257 -0.90 12.69 14.15
N PHE A 258 -0.50 13.53 15.10
CA PHE A 258 -0.53 13.23 16.52
C PHE A 258 -1.97 12.98 17.02
N VAL A 259 -2.86 13.92 16.74
CA VAL A 259 -4.29 13.82 17.14
C VAL A 259 -5.02 12.70 16.39
N GLN A 260 -4.77 12.51 15.10
CA GLN A 260 -5.33 11.40 14.34
C GLN A 260 -4.97 10.03 14.94
N GLN A 261 -3.78 9.86 15.52
CA GLN A 261 -3.42 8.63 16.23
C GLN A 261 -4.22 8.47 17.54
N GLY A 262 -4.47 9.54 18.26
CA GLY A 262 -5.35 9.52 19.43
C GLY A 262 -6.78 9.11 19.07
N LEU A 263 -7.34 9.74 18.05
CA LEU A 263 -8.67 9.39 17.53
C LEU A 263 -8.74 7.93 17.05
N ASN A 264 -7.71 7.46 16.34
CA ASN A 264 -7.64 6.05 15.94
C ASN A 264 -7.62 5.09 17.13
N ASN A 265 -6.90 5.43 18.20
CA ASN A 265 -6.91 4.62 19.43
C ASN A 265 -8.28 4.61 20.09
N ALA A 266 -8.94 5.75 20.20
CA ALA A 266 -10.28 5.88 20.74
C ALA A 266 -11.30 5.05 19.96
N LEU A 267 -11.30 5.16 18.62
CA LEU A 267 -12.16 4.37 17.74
C LEU A 267 -11.91 2.85 17.92
N ARG A 268 -10.67 2.42 18.04
CA ARG A 268 -10.33 1.00 18.28
C ARG A 268 -10.87 0.49 19.60
N VAL A 269 -10.84 1.32 20.65
CA VAL A 269 -11.40 0.98 21.96
C VAL A 269 -12.91 0.79 21.85
N GLU A 270 -13.62 1.72 21.23
CA GLU A 270 -15.08 1.65 21.07
C GLU A 270 -15.51 0.47 20.17
N ILE A 271 -14.80 0.22 19.08
CA ILE A 271 -15.05 -0.97 18.24
C ILE A 271 -14.93 -2.27 19.04
N ARG A 272 -13.93 -2.40 19.93
CA ARG A 272 -13.76 -3.59 20.77
C ARG A 272 -14.88 -3.75 21.81
N LYS A 273 -15.43 -2.64 22.31
CA LYS A 273 -16.56 -2.66 23.25
C LYS A 273 -17.86 -3.09 22.56
N CYS A 274 -18.03 -2.77 21.30
CA CYS A 274 -19.22 -3.14 20.53
C CYS A 274 -19.18 -4.63 20.14
N LYS A 275 -20.10 -5.44 20.67
CA LYS A 275 -20.18 -6.88 20.40
C LYS A 275 -20.31 -7.20 18.90
N ILE A 276 -21.09 -6.43 18.16
CA ILE A 276 -21.28 -6.63 16.72
C ILE A 276 -20.00 -6.33 15.97
N LEU A 277 -19.39 -5.16 16.21
CA LEU A 277 -18.19 -4.74 15.49
C LEU A 277 -16.98 -5.61 15.85
N SER A 278 -16.81 -6.01 17.10
CA SER A 278 -15.71 -6.87 17.53
C SER A 278 -15.76 -8.29 16.94
N GLN A 279 -16.94 -8.75 16.53
CA GLN A 279 -17.09 -10.03 15.81
C GLN A 279 -16.77 -9.90 14.32
N CYS A 280 -16.98 -8.73 13.74
CA CYS A 280 -16.79 -8.48 12.29
C CYS A 280 -15.43 -7.88 11.96
N LEU A 281 -14.80 -7.17 12.91
CA LEU A 281 -13.57 -6.42 12.69
C LEU A 281 -12.45 -6.92 13.60
N THR A 282 -11.43 -7.50 13.02
CA THR A 282 -10.20 -7.88 13.73
C THR A 282 -9.11 -6.84 13.44
N LEU A 283 -8.90 -5.92 14.38
CA LEU A 283 -8.01 -4.77 14.20
C LEU A 283 -6.53 -5.08 14.49
N ASP A 284 -6.26 -6.17 15.23
CA ASP A 284 -4.94 -6.48 15.77
C ASP A 284 -4.25 -7.66 15.04
N SER A 285 -4.96 -8.35 14.15
CA SER A 285 -4.45 -9.51 13.44
C SER A 285 -4.95 -9.56 12.00
N GLN A 286 -4.06 -9.91 11.06
CA GLN A 286 -4.41 -10.18 9.68
C GLN A 286 -4.75 -11.66 9.42
N VAL A 287 -4.62 -12.53 10.42
CA VAL A 287 -4.87 -13.97 10.27
C VAL A 287 -6.27 -14.28 9.76
N PRO A 288 -7.35 -13.68 10.28
CA PRO A 288 -8.70 -13.92 9.73
C PRO A 288 -8.82 -13.57 8.25
N ASN A 289 -8.24 -12.43 7.84
CA ASN A 289 -8.24 -12.02 6.43
C ASN A 289 -7.44 -12.99 5.54
N GLN A 290 -6.32 -13.52 6.06
CA GLN A 290 -5.51 -14.51 5.36
C GLN A 290 -6.24 -15.85 5.20
N VAL A 291 -6.95 -16.29 6.25
CA VAL A 291 -7.76 -17.52 6.21
C VAL A 291 -8.91 -17.35 5.20
N LEU A 292 -9.67 -16.26 5.28
CA LEU A 292 -10.74 -15.97 4.33
C LEU A 292 -10.25 -15.90 2.89
N ALA A 293 -9.11 -15.23 2.66
CA ALA A 293 -8.51 -15.17 1.32
C ALA A 293 -8.07 -16.55 0.81
N LEU A 294 -7.54 -17.41 1.69
CA LEU A 294 -7.17 -18.79 1.35
C LEU A 294 -8.40 -19.62 1.03
N GLU A 295 -9.41 -19.61 1.89
CA GLU A 295 -10.66 -20.35 1.69
C GLU A 295 -11.37 -19.91 0.41
N GLY A 296 -11.51 -18.60 0.17
CA GLY A 296 -12.10 -18.07 -1.04
C GLY A 296 -11.32 -18.44 -2.30
N SER A 297 -9.97 -18.50 -2.21
CA SER A 297 -9.13 -18.96 -3.32
C SER A 297 -9.29 -20.45 -3.61
N LEU A 298 -9.60 -21.26 -2.62
CA LEU A 298 -9.79 -22.71 -2.76
C LEU A 298 -11.21 -23.05 -3.23
N SER A 299 -12.23 -22.41 -2.67
CA SER A 299 -13.64 -22.67 -3.00
C SER A 299 -14.11 -21.95 -4.26
N GLY A 300 -13.56 -20.77 -4.55
CA GLY A 300 -14.04 -19.89 -5.61
C GLY A 300 -15.33 -19.14 -5.28
N ASP A 301 -15.76 -19.14 -4.01
CA ASP A 301 -17.03 -18.56 -3.55
C ASP A 301 -16.96 -17.07 -3.19
N TRP A 302 -15.78 -16.44 -3.36
CA TRP A 302 -15.52 -15.03 -2.98
C TRP A 302 -15.04 -14.20 -4.18
#